data_77f15d226e886e04c9b6aa9a2ad320fc
#
_entry.id   77f15d226e886e04c9b6aa9a2ad320fc
#
_cell.length_a   1.000
_cell.length_b   1.000
_cell.length_c   1.000
_cell.angle_alpha   90.00
_cell.angle_beta   90.00
_cell.angle_gamma   90.00
#
_symmetry.space_group_name_H-M   'P 1'
#
loop_
_entity.id
_entity.type
_entity.pdbx_description
1 polymer ?
#
loop_
_entity_poly.entity_id
_entity_poly.type
_entity_poly.pdbx_seq_one_letter_code
_entity_poly.pdbx_strand_id
1 'polypeptide(L)'
;MHKKLAKHLKPLICLLAVVVLVLSNSSSVMADTSATNNQTDYRLVLEDDADFFTSDEESDLVDLMEDITIYGNVIVATSTSHNYYSSEDYAVAIYENKFGEGSDGVVFVIDRDLNNIYLACEGSAKKIITNSRCDVICDNTYIYATKDYGYDYYTCTYNTLEQVYTLLDGGKISQPMKYISNAILSVIIAMLINFIIVMTYAHPRKPSTRQLLNGTYTNVQVNNPSTRFVNQTRTYSPQSSGSSGSGGHSGGGGGGGHSGGGHSI
;
A
#
# COMPACT_ATOMS: atom_id res chain seq x y z
N MET A 1 34.21 19.18 -68.91
CA MET A 1 34.04 17.91 -68.20
C MET A 1 33.17 18.06 -66.93
N HIS A 2 33.21 19.15 -66.17
CA HIS A 2 32.48 19.37 -64.92
C HIS A 2 30.95 19.45 -65.01
N LYS A 3 30.34 19.86 -66.10
CA LYS A 3 28.86 19.97 -66.23
C LYS A 3 28.13 18.63 -66.36
N LYS A 4 28.81 17.60 -66.87
CA LYS A 4 28.19 16.25 -66.94
C LYS A 4 28.16 15.50 -65.55
N LEU A 5 29.21 15.79 -64.77
CA LEU A 5 29.29 15.18 -63.42
C LEU A 5 28.19 15.71 -62.47
N ALA A 6 27.89 17.03 -62.53
CA ALA A 6 26.85 17.66 -61.72
C ALA A 6 25.41 17.17 -62.05
N LYS A 7 25.17 16.66 -63.28
CA LYS A 7 23.86 16.18 -63.70
C LYS A 7 23.50 14.83 -63.12
N HIS A 8 24.51 14.00 -62.79
CA HIS A 8 24.32 12.69 -62.14
C HIS A 8 24.45 12.74 -60.62
N LEU A 9 25.04 13.78 -60.05
CA LEU A 9 25.22 13.96 -58.60
C LEU A 9 23.91 14.30 -57.89
N LYS A 10 23.04 15.11 -58.53
CA LYS A 10 21.73 15.49 -57.95
C LYS A 10 20.80 14.30 -57.69
N PRO A 11 20.57 13.38 -58.67
CA PRO A 11 19.72 12.20 -58.40
C PRO A 11 20.33 11.25 -57.39
N LEU A 12 21.68 11.17 -57.32
CA LEU A 12 22.38 10.33 -56.34
C LEU A 12 22.22 10.88 -54.93
N ILE A 13 22.28 12.21 -54.73
CA ILE A 13 22.02 12.87 -53.42
C ILE A 13 20.57 12.71 -53.03
N CYS A 14 19.61 12.85 -53.97
CA CYS A 14 18.20 12.60 -53.69
C CYS A 14 17.95 11.11 -53.29
N LEU A 15 18.60 10.17 -53.97
CA LEU A 15 18.46 8.74 -53.60
C LEU A 15 19.06 8.45 -52.22
N LEU A 16 20.21 9.04 -51.90
CA LEU A 16 20.83 8.92 -50.58
C LEU A 16 19.96 9.55 -49.48
N ALA A 17 19.36 10.72 -49.75
CA ALA A 17 18.43 11.37 -48.80
C ALA A 17 17.16 10.54 -48.57
N VAL A 18 16.61 9.88 -49.60
CA VAL A 18 15.47 8.96 -49.49
C VAL A 18 15.84 7.71 -48.68
N VAL A 19 17.03 7.13 -48.92
CA VAL A 19 17.53 5.99 -48.17
C VAL A 19 17.73 6.34 -46.68
N VAL A 20 18.30 7.52 -46.39
CA VAL A 20 18.44 8.02 -45.01
C VAL A 20 17.07 8.26 -44.36
N LEU A 21 16.09 8.79 -45.10
CA LEU A 21 14.74 9.04 -44.60
C LEU A 21 13.98 7.72 -44.34
N VAL A 22 14.22 6.69 -45.15
CA VAL A 22 13.62 5.35 -44.95
C VAL A 22 14.27 4.61 -43.77
N LEU A 23 15.59 4.79 -43.56
CA LEU A 23 16.30 4.22 -42.42
C LEU A 23 15.99 4.94 -41.10
N SER A 24 15.57 6.19 -41.11
CA SER A 24 15.15 6.95 -39.91
C SER A 24 13.69 6.71 -39.51
N ASN A 25 12.91 6.00 -40.32
CA ASN A 25 11.56 5.52 -39.95
C ASN A 25 11.57 4.06 -39.52
N SER A 26 12.62 3.53 -38.92
CA SER A 26 12.52 2.36 -38.08
C SER A 26 11.72 2.78 -36.83
N SER A 27 10.39 2.77 -36.94
CA SER A 27 9.54 2.60 -35.80
C SER A 27 10.03 1.32 -35.14
N SER A 28 10.65 1.40 -34.00
CA SER A 28 10.85 0.26 -33.12
C SER A 28 9.44 -0.30 -32.90
N VAL A 29 9.10 -1.39 -33.56
CA VAL A 29 7.99 -2.22 -33.18
C VAL A 29 8.42 -2.73 -31.81
N MET A 30 7.88 -2.13 -30.75
CA MET A 30 8.03 -2.61 -29.39
C MET A 30 7.50 -4.04 -29.41
N ALA A 31 8.37 -4.99 -29.31
CA ALA A 31 7.97 -6.39 -29.21
C ALA A 31 7.78 -6.66 -27.72
N ASP A 32 6.55 -6.96 -27.29
CA ASP A 32 6.28 -7.50 -25.96
C ASP A 32 7.27 -8.63 -25.68
N THR A 33 8.08 -8.48 -24.65
CA THR A 33 8.98 -9.54 -24.22
C THR A 33 8.19 -10.52 -23.37
N SER A 34 8.10 -11.78 -23.78
CA SER A 34 7.41 -12.82 -23.02
C SER A 34 8.22 -14.10 -22.96
N ALA A 35 8.27 -14.72 -21.78
CA ALA A 35 8.88 -16.03 -21.57
C ALA A 35 8.01 -16.89 -20.65
N THR A 36 8.23 -18.21 -20.72
CA THR A 36 7.52 -19.18 -19.89
C THR A 36 8.54 -19.96 -19.07
N ASN A 37 8.32 -20.06 -17.78
CA ASN A 37 9.13 -20.88 -16.89
C ASN A 37 8.79 -22.37 -17.12
N ASN A 38 9.79 -23.14 -17.57
CA ASN A 38 9.61 -24.55 -17.90
C ASN A 38 9.34 -25.48 -16.69
N GLN A 39 9.48 -24.97 -15.47
CA GLN A 39 9.26 -25.76 -14.25
C GLN A 39 7.87 -25.56 -13.66
N THR A 40 7.33 -24.35 -13.81
CA THR A 40 6.07 -23.93 -13.17
C THR A 40 4.94 -23.69 -14.15
N ASP A 41 5.24 -23.58 -15.46
CA ASP A 41 4.36 -23.13 -16.53
C ASP A 41 3.87 -21.68 -16.37
N TYR A 42 4.33 -20.95 -15.35
CA TYR A 42 4.05 -19.52 -15.21
C TYR A 42 4.83 -18.70 -16.24
N ARG A 43 4.26 -17.57 -16.60
CA ARG A 43 4.79 -16.72 -17.67
C ARG A 43 5.12 -15.33 -17.14
N LEU A 44 6.14 -14.72 -17.73
CA LEU A 44 6.41 -13.31 -17.62
C LEU A 44 5.99 -12.58 -18.90
N VAL A 45 5.57 -11.33 -18.76
CA VAL A 45 5.27 -10.42 -19.86
C VAL A 45 5.75 -9.04 -19.49
N LEU A 46 6.58 -8.43 -20.33
CA LEU A 46 7.02 -7.04 -20.23
C LEU A 46 6.45 -6.27 -21.44
N GLU A 47 5.55 -5.32 -21.17
CA GLU A 47 4.92 -4.44 -22.15
C GLU A 47 5.36 -2.99 -21.89
N ASP A 48 6.39 -2.52 -22.58
CA ASP A 48 6.87 -1.13 -22.46
C ASP A 48 6.33 -0.23 -23.58
N ASP A 49 4.98 -0.08 -23.64
CA ASP A 49 4.30 0.75 -24.64
C ASP A 49 4.69 2.25 -24.55
N ALA A 50 5.22 2.67 -23.42
CA ALA A 50 5.64 4.05 -23.20
C ALA A 50 7.11 4.31 -23.55
N ASP A 51 7.90 3.29 -23.93
CA ASP A 51 9.35 3.36 -24.25
C ASP A 51 10.13 4.00 -23.07
N PHE A 52 9.89 3.51 -21.86
CA PHE A 52 10.50 4.02 -20.63
C PHE A 52 11.81 3.32 -20.28
N PHE A 53 12.02 2.12 -20.81
CA PHE A 53 13.17 1.29 -20.50
C PHE A 53 14.13 1.19 -21.69
N THR A 54 15.42 1.18 -21.43
CA THR A 54 16.42 0.82 -22.44
C THR A 54 16.48 -0.71 -22.57
N SER A 55 17.02 -1.22 -23.69
CA SER A 55 17.13 -2.68 -23.91
C SER A 55 17.94 -3.41 -22.84
N ASP A 56 18.93 -2.74 -22.23
CA ASP A 56 19.70 -3.32 -21.12
C ASP A 56 18.86 -3.40 -19.85
N GLU A 57 18.07 -2.34 -19.56
CA GLU A 57 17.12 -2.31 -18.42
C GLU A 57 15.99 -3.31 -18.59
N GLU A 58 15.44 -3.47 -19.80
CA GLU A 58 14.45 -4.52 -20.09
C GLU A 58 15.01 -5.92 -19.80
N SER A 59 16.26 -6.17 -20.21
CA SER A 59 16.93 -7.45 -19.93
C SER A 59 17.05 -7.71 -18.42
N ASP A 60 17.48 -6.71 -17.66
CA ASP A 60 17.61 -6.82 -16.20
C ASP A 60 16.25 -7.03 -15.51
N LEU A 61 15.20 -6.38 -16.01
CA LEU A 61 13.84 -6.56 -15.51
C LEU A 61 13.33 -7.98 -15.83
N VAL A 62 13.57 -8.48 -17.02
CA VAL A 62 13.18 -9.83 -17.46
C VAL A 62 13.85 -10.89 -16.57
N ASP A 63 15.14 -10.74 -16.27
CA ASP A 63 15.86 -11.67 -15.40
C ASP A 63 15.23 -11.73 -14.00
N LEU A 64 14.89 -10.58 -13.42
CA LEU A 64 14.20 -10.52 -12.13
C LEU A 64 12.76 -11.06 -12.19
N MET A 65 12.04 -10.79 -13.28
CA MET A 65 10.71 -11.35 -13.53
C MET A 65 10.73 -12.87 -13.67
N GLU A 66 11.80 -13.44 -14.26
CA GLU A 66 11.97 -14.88 -14.35
C GLU A 66 12.03 -15.55 -12.98
N ASP A 67 12.74 -14.95 -12.02
CA ASP A 67 12.79 -15.43 -10.63
C ASP A 67 11.39 -15.40 -9.98
N ILE A 68 10.56 -14.40 -10.28
CA ILE A 68 9.18 -14.28 -9.76
C ILE A 68 8.29 -15.39 -10.33
N THR A 69 8.55 -15.88 -11.56
CA THR A 69 7.76 -16.96 -12.17
C THR A 69 7.84 -18.30 -11.45
N ILE A 70 8.67 -18.43 -10.44
CA ILE A 70 8.65 -19.59 -9.53
C ILE A 70 7.36 -19.61 -8.71
N TYR A 71 6.77 -18.45 -8.44
CA TYR A 71 5.63 -18.24 -7.55
C TYR A 71 4.31 -17.92 -8.27
N GLY A 72 4.37 -17.39 -9.49
CA GLY A 72 3.19 -16.99 -10.25
C GLY A 72 3.55 -16.28 -11.55
N ASN A 73 2.53 -15.97 -12.34
CA ASN A 73 2.69 -15.13 -13.52
C ASN A 73 3.10 -13.72 -13.12
N VAL A 74 3.88 -13.04 -13.96
CA VAL A 74 4.27 -11.66 -13.72
C VAL A 74 4.11 -10.83 -14.99
N ILE A 75 3.52 -9.66 -14.84
CA ILE A 75 3.45 -8.69 -15.91
C ILE A 75 3.88 -7.32 -15.40
N VAL A 76 4.72 -6.66 -16.19
CA VAL A 76 5.06 -5.25 -16.06
C VAL A 76 4.55 -4.55 -17.31
N ALA A 77 3.81 -3.47 -17.12
CA ALA A 77 3.33 -2.67 -18.24
C ALA A 77 3.54 -1.18 -18.00
N THR A 78 3.88 -0.46 -19.06
CA THR A 78 3.95 1.01 -19.06
C THR A 78 2.96 1.55 -20.07
N SER A 79 2.32 2.66 -19.75
CA SER A 79 1.39 3.31 -20.69
C SER A 79 1.36 4.82 -20.52
N THR A 80 1.26 5.53 -21.64
CA THR A 80 1.03 6.98 -21.68
C THR A 80 -0.43 7.34 -21.99
N SER A 81 -1.25 6.38 -22.40
CA SER A 81 -2.67 6.58 -22.69
C SER A 81 -3.42 5.26 -22.76
N HIS A 82 -4.56 5.20 -22.10
CA HIS A 82 -5.50 4.07 -22.16
C HIS A 82 -6.93 4.54 -21.94
N ASN A 83 -7.92 3.63 -22.08
CA ASN A 83 -9.35 3.95 -21.94
C ASN A 83 -9.96 3.48 -20.61
N TYR A 84 -9.15 3.23 -19.59
CA TYR A 84 -9.61 2.80 -18.28
C TYR A 84 -9.78 4.00 -17.35
N TYR A 85 -10.72 3.90 -16.39
CA TYR A 85 -11.00 4.97 -15.42
C TYR A 85 -10.00 5.03 -14.26
N SER A 86 -9.32 3.91 -13.99
CA SER A 86 -8.33 3.82 -12.92
C SER A 86 -7.15 2.95 -13.34
N SER A 87 -6.00 3.15 -12.72
CA SER A 87 -4.82 2.29 -12.89
C SER A 87 -5.07 0.87 -12.38
N GLU A 88 -5.99 0.69 -11.42
CA GLU A 88 -6.46 -0.60 -10.95
C GLU A 88 -7.19 -1.36 -12.07
N ASP A 89 -8.21 -0.72 -12.68
CA ASP A 89 -8.95 -1.34 -13.78
C ASP A 89 -8.03 -1.69 -14.96
N TYR A 90 -7.06 -0.82 -15.25
CA TYR A 90 -6.06 -1.06 -16.30
C TYR A 90 -5.20 -2.27 -15.96
N ALA A 91 -4.59 -2.30 -14.76
CA ALA A 91 -3.70 -3.37 -14.33
C ALA A 91 -4.42 -4.72 -14.30
N VAL A 92 -5.62 -4.78 -13.73
CA VAL A 92 -6.41 -6.01 -13.64
C VAL A 92 -6.80 -6.49 -15.05
N ALA A 93 -7.27 -5.58 -15.92
CA ALA A 93 -7.68 -5.95 -17.27
C ALA A 93 -6.54 -6.53 -18.11
N ILE A 94 -5.33 -5.96 -18.07
CA ILE A 94 -4.18 -6.52 -18.80
C ILE A 94 -3.75 -7.87 -18.22
N TYR A 95 -3.78 -8.03 -16.90
CA TYR A 95 -3.44 -9.28 -16.25
C TYR A 95 -4.42 -10.41 -16.63
N GLU A 96 -5.72 -10.16 -16.49
CA GLU A 96 -6.76 -11.14 -16.81
C GLU A 96 -6.79 -11.49 -18.30
N ASN A 97 -6.53 -10.53 -19.18
CA ASN A 97 -6.45 -10.77 -20.62
C ASN A 97 -5.27 -11.70 -21.00
N LYS A 98 -4.14 -11.61 -20.30
CA LYS A 98 -2.94 -12.40 -20.61
C LYS A 98 -2.94 -13.77 -19.94
N PHE A 99 -3.48 -13.88 -18.72
CA PHE A 99 -3.34 -15.07 -17.88
C PHE A 99 -4.67 -15.70 -17.46
N GLY A 100 -5.78 -14.96 -17.57
CA GLY A 100 -7.11 -15.38 -17.14
C GLY A 100 -7.42 -14.97 -15.68
N GLU A 101 -8.70 -14.80 -15.41
CA GLU A 101 -9.21 -14.43 -14.10
C GLU A 101 -8.82 -15.45 -13.01
N GLY A 102 -8.33 -14.95 -11.88
CA GLY A 102 -7.97 -15.77 -10.73
C GLY A 102 -6.70 -16.60 -10.89
N SER A 103 -5.92 -16.39 -11.95
CA SER A 103 -4.59 -17.01 -12.09
C SER A 103 -3.63 -16.47 -11.02
N ASP A 104 -2.65 -17.29 -10.60
CA ASP A 104 -1.68 -16.88 -9.61
C ASP A 104 -0.65 -15.91 -10.21
N GLY A 105 -0.42 -14.77 -9.55
CA GLY A 105 0.67 -13.89 -9.95
C GLY A 105 0.52 -12.41 -9.60
N VAL A 106 1.28 -11.57 -10.32
CA VAL A 106 1.48 -10.16 -10.01
C VAL A 106 1.43 -9.32 -11.27
N VAL A 107 0.86 -8.13 -11.17
CA VAL A 107 0.92 -7.09 -12.20
C VAL A 107 1.39 -5.78 -11.60
N PHE A 108 2.38 -5.17 -12.24
CA PHE A 108 2.84 -3.83 -11.93
C PHE A 108 2.70 -2.94 -13.15
N VAL A 109 2.11 -1.76 -12.98
CA VAL A 109 1.93 -0.80 -14.07
C VAL A 109 2.50 0.56 -13.69
N ILE A 110 3.12 1.21 -14.68
CA ILE A 110 3.45 2.63 -14.65
C ILE A 110 2.47 3.33 -15.59
N ASP A 111 1.49 3.96 -15.00
CA ASP A 111 0.40 4.62 -15.69
C ASP A 111 0.64 6.13 -15.75
N ARG A 112 1.17 6.60 -16.86
CA ARG A 112 1.44 8.04 -17.09
C ARG A 112 0.20 8.80 -17.54
N ASP A 113 -0.84 8.12 -18.00
CA ASP A 113 -2.13 8.75 -18.34
C ASP A 113 -2.79 9.32 -17.07
N LEU A 114 -2.79 8.54 -16.00
CA LEU A 114 -3.34 8.94 -14.70
C LEU A 114 -2.27 9.40 -13.70
N ASN A 115 -0.99 9.46 -14.10
CA ASN A 115 0.16 9.79 -13.24
C ASN A 115 0.19 8.94 -11.96
N ASN A 116 0.17 7.65 -12.13
CA ASN A 116 0.11 6.69 -11.04
C ASN A 116 1.00 5.48 -11.30
N ILE A 117 1.44 4.81 -10.23
CA ILE A 117 1.94 3.45 -10.29
C ILE A 117 0.95 2.56 -9.55
N TYR A 118 0.77 1.34 -10.02
CA TYR A 118 -0.15 0.42 -9.39
C TYR A 118 0.40 -1.01 -9.40
N LEU A 119 0.30 -1.68 -8.25
CA LEU A 119 0.67 -3.07 -8.06
C LEU A 119 -0.56 -3.86 -7.66
N ALA A 120 -0.88 -4.93 -8.37
CA ALA A 120 -1.91 -5.87 -7.99
C ALA A 120 -1.38 -7.31 -7.95
N CYS A 121 -1.99 -8.11 -7.11
CA CYS A 121 -1.69 -9.53 -6.97
C CYS A 121 -2.98 -10.35 -7.05
N GLU A 122 -2.88 -11.50 -7.70
CA GLU A 122 -3.97 -12.44 -7.93
C GLU A 122 -3.67 -13.82 -7.32
N GLY A 123 -4.69 -14.61 -7.13
CA GLY A 123 -4.59 -16.01 -6.71
C GLY A 123 -3.82 -16.23 -5.39
N SER A 124 -2.79 -17.06 -5.42
CA SER A 124 -1.96 -17.39 -4.25
C SER A 124 -1.05 -16.23 -3.83
N ALA A 125 -0.56 -15.43 -4.78
CA ALA A 125 0.28 -14.27 -4.51
C ALA A 125 -0.43 -13.25 -3.60
N LYS A 126 -1.73 -13.04 -3.80
CA LYS A 126 -2.57 -12.17 -2.96
C LYS A 126 -2.61 -12.57 -1.49
N LYS A 127 -2.46 -13.85 -1.16
CA LYS A 127 -2.43 -14.32 0.24
C LYS A 127 -1.13 -13.89 0.94
N ILE A 128 -0.06 -13.72 0.17
CA ILE A 128 1.26 -13.29 0.66
C ILE A 128 1.36 -11.77 0.58
N ILE A 129 1.05 -11.20 -0.57
CA ILE A 129 1.11 -9.76 -0.85
C ILE A 129 -0.31 -9.20 -0.81
N THR A 130 -0.74 -8.83 0.38
CA THR A 130 -2.07 -8.22 0.63
C THR A 130 -2.11 -6.77 0.13
N ASN A 131 -3.30 -6.16 0.01
CA ASN A 131 -3.46 -4.75 -0.36
C ASN A 131 -2.50 -3.83 0.42
N SER A 132 -2.46 -3.99 1.76
CA SER A 132 -1.57 -3.17 2.58
C SER A 132 -0.08 -3.37 2.27
N ARG A 133 0.33 -4.53 1.77
CA ARG A 133 1.71 -4.75 1.31
C ARG A 133 1.94 -4.17 -0.07
N CYS A 134 0.96 -4.23 -0.97
CA CYS A 134 1.01 -3.52 -2.25
C CYS A 134 1.18 -2.02 -2.04
N ASP A 135 0.36 -1.42 -1.14
CA ASP A 135 0.50 0.00 -0.77
C ASP A 135 1.91 0.31 -0.24
N VAL A 136 2.43 -0.52 0.67
CA VAL A 136 3.79 -0.32 1.22
C VAL A 136 4.87 -0.40 0.14
N ILE A 137 4.76 -1.34 -0.80
CA ILE A 137 5.70 -1.45 -1.91
C ILE A 137 5.63 -0.21 -2.79
N CYS A 138 4.44 0.23 -3.17
CA CYS A 138 4.25 1.45 -3.95
C CYS A 138 4.75 2.69 -3.19
N ASP A 139 4.47 2.81 -1.88
CA ASP A 139 4.98 3.90 -1.03
C ASP A 139 6.53 3.93 -0.96
N ASN A 140 7.19 2.77 -1.05
CA ASN A 140 8.64 2.69 -1.04
C ASN A 140 9.27 3.08 -2.38
N THR A 141 8.53 2.94 -3.49
CA THR A 141 9.12 2.98 -4.84
C THR A 141 8.63 4.15 -5.70
N TYR A 142 7.44 4.71 -5.45
CA TYR A 142 6.88 5.79 -6.28
C TYR A 142 7.81 7.00 -6.42
N ILE A 143 8.63 7.27 -5.40
CA ILE A 143 9.52 8.42 -5.37
C ILE A 143 10.46 8.47 -6.58
N TYR A 144 10.92 7.31 -7.06
CA TYR A 144 11.79 7.21 -8.23
C TYR A 144 11.07 7.63 -9.52
N ALA A 145 9.76 7.38 -9.61
CA ALA A 145 8.95 7.76 -10.76
C ALA A 145 8.51 9.24 -10.75
N THR A 146 8.95 10.03 -9.76
CA THR A 146 8.62 11.45 -9.66
C THR A 146 9.61 12.36 -10.36
N LYS A 147 9.18 13.60 -10.61
CA LYS A 147 10.03 14.65 -11.19
C LYS A 147 11.29 14.92 -10.39
N ASP A 148 11.22 14.82 -9.06
CA ASP A 148 12.35 15.11 -8.16
C ASP A 148 13.49 14.11 -8.34
N TYR A 149 13.18 12.90 -8.78
CA TYR A 149 14.14 11.84 -9.13
C TYR A 149 14.37 11.70 -10.65
N GLY A 150 13.84 12.63 -11.46
CA GLY A 150 14.04 12.63 -12.89
C GLY A 150 13.23 11.60 -13.67
N TYR A 151 12.17 11.03 -13.07
CA TYR A 151 11.35 9.98 -13.65
C TYR A 151 12.14 8.70 -13.96
N ASP A 152 12.89 8.20 -12.98
CA ASP A 152 13.63 6.95 -13.07
C ASP A 152 12.67 5.75 -12.94
N TYR A 153 11.98 5.45 -14.04
CA TYR A 153 10.98 4.37 -14.09
C TYR A 153 11.60 2.98 -13.94
N TYR A 154 12.83 2.82 -14.44
CA TYR A 154 13.56 1.56 -14.27
C TYR A 154 13.81 1.25 -12.79
N THR A 155 14.42 2.19 -12.05
CA THR A 155 14.67 1.99 -10.61
C THR A 155 13.37 1.80 -9.82
N CYS A 156 12.28 2.49 -10.21
CA CYS A 156 10.96 2.28 -9.62
C CYS A 156 10.48 0.84 -9.81
N THR A 157 10.53 0.35 -11.05
CA THR A 157 10.06 -1.00 -11.42
C THR A 157 10.92 -2.08 -10.79
N TYR A 158 12.24 -1.96 -10.92
CA TYR A 158 13.19 -2.92 -10.37
C TYR A 158 13.02 -3.09 -8.85
N ASN A 159 12.98 -1.99 -8.10
CA ASN A 159 12.78 -2.03 -6.65
C ASN A 159 11.38 -2.55 -6.25
N THR A 160 10.38 -2.34 -7.09
CA THR A 160 9.03 -2.90 -6.87
C THR A 160 9.07 -4.43 -7.01
N LEU A 161 9.64 -4.92 -8.10
CA LEU A 161 9.77 -6.36 -8.36
C LEU A 161 10.67 -7.05 -7.33
N GLU A 162 11.78 -6.42 -6.90
CA GLU A 162 12.66 -6.96 -5.85
C GLU A 162 11.91 -7.12 -4.52
N GLN A 163 11.08 -6.15 -4.13
CA GLN A 163 10.25 -6.25 -2.94
C GLN A 163 9.16 -7.31 -3.07
N VAL A 164 8.56 -7.45 -4.26
CA VAL A 164 7.61 -8.52 -4.60
C VAL A 164 8.28 -9.87 -4.44
N TYR A 165 9.42 -10.08 -5.09
CA TYR A 165 10.20 -11.31 -4.99
C TYR A 165 10.56 -11.64 -3.53
N THR A 166 11.10 -10.67 -2.81
CA THR A 166 11.46 -10.81 -1.38
C THR A 166 10.28 -11.31 -0.54
N LEU A 167 9.06 -10.77 -0.76
CA LEU A 167 7.89 -11.20 -0.01
C LEU A 167 7.41 -12.59 -0.41
N LEU A 168 7.46 -12.93 -1.71
CA LEU A 168 7.08 -14.25 -2.21
C LEU A 168 8.04 -15.34 -1.71
N ASP A 169 9.34 -15.02 -1.60
CA ASP A 169 10.37 -15.89 -1.03
C ASP A 169 10.31 -15.99 0.52
N GLY A 170 9.33 -15.32 1.15
CA GLY A 170 9.12 -15.35 2.61
C GLY A 170 9.96 -14.35 3.40
N GLY A 171 10.66 -13.44 2.74
CA GLY A 171 11.43 -12.34 3.33
C GLY A 171 10.55 -11.21 3.89
N LYS A 172 11.19 -10.11 4.26
CA LYS A 172 10.55 -8.92 4.80
C LYS A 172 11.03 -7.69 4.07
N ILE A 173 10.12 -6.79 3.76
CA ILE A 173 10.43 -5.48 3.17
C ILE A 173 10.42 -4.37 4.23
N SER A 174 11.12 -3.28 3.92
CA SER A 174 11.05 -2.06 4.73
C SER A 174 9.64 -1.50 4.73
N GLN A 175 9.18 -1.09 5.92
CA GLN A 175 7.88 -0.43 6.04
C GLN A 175 8.10 1.07 6.28
N PRO A 176 7.41 1.95 5.55
CA PRO A 176 7.51 3.37 5.80
C PRO A 176 7.09 3.67 7.24
N MET A 177 7.86 4.53 7.91
CA MET A 177 7.61 4.85 9.31
C MET A 177 6.32 5.67 9.43
N LYS A 178 5.27 5.07 9.98
CA LYS A 178 3.96 5.73 10.20
C LYS A 178 4.07 6.73 11.37
N TYR A 179 4.73 7.85 11.15
CA TYR A 179 4.98 8.89 12.17
C TYR A 179 3.70 9.36 12.87
N ILE A 180 2.59 9.53 12.12
CA ILE A 180 1.30 9.97 12.66
C ILE A 180 0.71 8.93 13.61
N SER A 181 0.69 7.64 13.21
CA SER A 181 0.21 6.55 14.07
C SER A 181 1.05 6.41 15.34
N ASN A 182 2.37 6.50 15.21
CA ASN A 182 3.29 6.42 16.35
C ASN A 182 3.14 7.63 17.28
N ALA A 183 2.91 8.83 16.75
CA ALA A 183 2.62 10.03 17.53
C ALA A 183 1.31 9.89 18.32
N ILE A 184 0.23 9.45 17.68
CA ILE A 184 -1.06 9.20 18.33
C ILE A 184 -0.91 8.14 19.42
N LEU A 185 -0.23 7.03 19.13
CA LEU A 185 0.01 5.95 20.10
C LEU A 185 0.80 6.47 21.31
N SER A 186 1.83 7.29 21.09
CA SER A 186 2.63 7.88 22.19
C SER A 186 1.80 8.83 23.08
N VAL A 187 0.89 9.61 22.51
CA VAL A 187 -0.04 10.46 23.25
C VAL A 187 -1.00 9.62 24.09
N ILE A 188 -1.55 8.54 23.53
CA ILE A 188 -2.44 7.63 24.27
C ILE A 188 -1.71 6.99 25.45
N ILE A 189 -0.49 6.49 25.24
CA ILE A 189 0.33 5.90 26.30
C ILE A 189 0.65 6.93 27.38
N ALA A 190 1.03 8.16 27.01
CA ALA A 190 1.29 9.24 27.95
C ALA A 190 0.06 9.61 28.79
N MET A 191 -1.14 9.64 28.19
CA MET A 191 -2.40 9.84 28.90
C MET A 191 -2.71 8.70 29.87
N LEU A 192 -2.50 7.44 29.48
CA LEU A 192 -2.70 6.30 30.35
C LEU A 192 -1.75 6.32 31.54
N ILE A 193 -0.47 6.62 31.32
CA ILE A 193 0.51 6.74 32.42
C ILE A 193 0.11 7.86 33.37
N ASN A 194 -0.26 9.04 32.84
CA ASN A 194 -0.74 10.16 33.64
C ASN A 194 -1.98 9.77 34.45
N PHE A 195 -2.95 9.10 33.83
CA PHE A 195 -4.15 8.60 34.52
C PHE A 195 -3.81 7.67 35.67
N ILE A 196 -2.88 6.71 35.47
CA ILE A 196 -2.42 5.77 36.51
C ILE A 196 -1.75 6.55 37.66
N ILE A 197 -0.90 7.52 37.33
CA ILE A 197 -0.24 8.37 38.34
C ILE A 197 -1.28 9.14 39.15
N VAL A 198 -2.24 9.80 38.48
CA VAL A 198 -3.31 10.55 39.16
C VAL A 198 -4.15 9.62 40.02
N MET A 199 -4.56 8.46 39.52
CA MET A 199 -5.32 7.46 40.31
C MET A 199 -4.55 6.99 41.53
N THR A 200 -3.24 6.83 41.42
CA THR A 200 -2.41 6.33 42.54
C THR A 200 -2.15 7.40 43.60
N TYR A 201 -1.89 8.63 43.17
CA TYR A 201 -1.54 9.73 44.08
C TYR A 201 -2.75 10.55 44.54
N ALA A 202 -3.81 10.66 43.72
CA ALA A 202 -5.01 11.44 44.02
C ALA A 202 -6.09 10.61 44.73
N HIS A 203 -5.77 9.42 45.26
CA HIS A 203 -6.73 8.70 46.11
C HIS A 203 -7.02 9.56 47.32
N PRO A 204 -8.20 10.17 47.42
CA PRO A 204 -8.58 10.90 48.62
C PRO A 204 -8.60 9.91 49.77
N ARG A 205 -7.65 10.04 50.68
CA ARG A 205 -7.71 9.25 51.92
C ARG A 205 -9.05 9.57 52.58
N LYS A 206 -9.93 8.60 52.69
CA LYS A 206 -11.18 8.77 53.44
C LYS A 206 -10.80 9.34 54.80
N PRO A 207 -11.34 10.52 55.21
CA PRO A 207 -11.02 11.05 56.50
C PRO A 207 -11.37 10.00 57.58
N SER A 208 -10.49 9.84 58.54
CA SER A 208 -10.79 8.90 59.66
C SER A 208 -11.99 9.39 60.41
N THR A 209 -12.76 8.48 61.00
CA THR A 209 -13.93 8.80 61.84
C THR A 209 -13.59 9.83 62.90
N ARG A 210 -12.35 9.86 63.38
CA ARG A 210 -11.83 10.82 64.34
C ARG A 210 -11.65 12.22 63.74
N GLN A 211 -11.28 12.34 62.48
CA GLN A 211 -11.17 13.64 61.75
C GLN A 211 -12.56 14.21 61.42
N LEU A 212 -13.50 13.34 61.09
CA LEU A 212 -14.90 13.73 60.84
C LEU A 212 -15.56 14.19 62.18
N LEU A 213 -15.30 13.49 63.27
CA LEU A 213 -15.80 13.86 64.58
C LEU A 213 -15.20 15.18 65.07
N ASN A 214 -13.89 15.41 64.93
CA ASN A 214 -13.23 16.66 65.32
C ASN A 214 -13.68 17.85 64.45
N GLY A 215 -14.04 17.65 63.17
CA GLY A 215 -14.62 18.70 62.33
C GLY A 215 -16.08 19.04 62.67
N THR A 216 -16.78 18.15 63.32
CA THR A 216 -18.20 18.31 63.70
C THR A 216 -18.37 18.81 65.15
N TYR A 217 -17.31 18.68 65.99
CA TYR A 217 -17.32 19.19 67.37
C TYR A 217 -16.97 20.71 67.38
N THR A 218 -17.83 21.52 66.84
CA THR A 218 -17.90 22.94 67.16
C THR A 218 -18.98 23.08 68.25
N ASN A 219 -18.51 23.15 69.48
CA ASN A 219 -19.23 23.71 70.64
C ASN A 219 -20.76 23.56 70.69
N VAL A 220 -21.25 22.33 70.85
CA VAL A 220 -22.64 22.14 71.25
C VAL A 220 -22.64 21.85 72.75
N GLN A 221 -22.92 22.95 73.54
CA GLN A 221 -23.31 22.78 74.94
C GLN A 221 -24.75 22.27 74.97
N VAL A 222 -24.95 20.98 75.25
CA VAL A 222 -26.29 20.45 75.47
C VAL A 222 -26.63 20.57 76.92
N ASN A 223 -27.43 21.57 77.27
CA ASN A 223 -28.05 21.71 78.57
C ASN A 223 -29.34 20.87 78.59
N ASN A 224 -29.36 19.81 79.38
CA ASN A 224 -30.48 18.86 79.51
C ASN A 224 -30.73 17.99 78.27
N PRO A 225 -29.93 16.95 77.99
CA PRO A 225 -30.17 16.07 76.89
C PRO A 225 -31.40 15.14 77.16
N SER A 226 -32.43 15.29 76.36
CA SER A 226 -33.54 14.32 76.31
C SER A 226 -33.49 13.62 74.93
N THR A 227 -33.44 12.30 74.96
CA THR A 227 -33.47 11.51 73.72
C THR A 227 -34.90 11.07 73.44
N ARG A 228 -35.45 11.49 72.31
CA ARG A 228 -36.72 11.02 71.78
C ARG A 228 -36.49 10.31 70.49
N PHE A 229 -36.87 9.03 70.38
CA PHE A 229 -36.83 8.32 69.11
C PHE A 229 -37.84 8.91 68.13
N VAL A 230 -37.40 9.41 66.98
CA VAL A 230 -38.27 10.15 66.04
C VAL A 230 -38.65 9.30 64.84
N ASN A 231 -37.74 8.51 64.29
CA ASN A 231 -38.06 7.62 63.17
C ASN A 231 -36.86 6.73 62.80
N GLN A 232 -37.14 5.57 62.19
CA GLN A 232 -36.15 4.70 61.58
C GLN A 232 -36.39 4.65 60.07
N THR A 233 -35.50 5.28 59.29
CA THR A 233 -35.57 5.21 57.85
C THR A 233 -34.82 3.99 57.34
N ARG A 234 -35.50 3.10 56.67
CA ARG A 234 -34.90 1.97 56.01
C ARG A 234 -34.69 2.30 54.55
N THR A 235 -33.43 2.49 54.14
CA THR A 235 -33.10 2.68 52.74
C THR A 235 -33.06 1.34 52.03
N TYR A 236 -33.92 1.14 51.06
CA TYR A 236 -33.92 -0.01 50.18
C TYR A 236 -33.02 0.27 48.99
N SER A 237 -31.92 -0.51 48.80
CA SER A 237 -31.10 -0.49 47.60
C SER A 237 -31.53 -1.61 46.70
N PRO A 238 -32.17 -1.38 45.56
CA PRO A 238 -32.45 -2.41 44.60
C PRO A 238 -31.15 -2.89 43.93
N GLN A 239 -30.97 -4.21 43.90
CA GLN A 239 -29.86 -4.84 43.19
C GLN A 239 -30.13 -4.77 41.69
N SER A 240 -29.24 -4.09 40.92
CA SER A 240 -29.32 -4.05 39.48
C SER A 240 -28.90 -5.40 38.91
N SER A 241 -29.82 -6.10 38.27
CA SER A 241 -29.53 -7.27 37.45
C SER A 241 -28.80 -6.85 36.18
N GLY A 242 -27.55 -7.30 36.03
CA GLY A 242 -26.78 -7.11 34.82
C GLY A 242 -27.37 -7.89 33.65
N SER A 243 -27.70 -7.16 32.57
CA SER A 243 -28.03 -7.73 31.28
C SER A 243 -26.74 -7.97 30.48
N SER A 244 -26.43 -9.24 30.22
CA SER A 244 -25.40 -9.66 29.28
C SER A 244 -25.92 -9.48 27.85
N GLY A 245 -25.34 -8.55 27.11
CA GLY A 245 -25.57 -8.38 25.69
C GLY A 245 -24.65 -9.29 24.87
N SER A 246 -25.25 -10.20 24.14
CA SER A 246 -24.69 -11.16 23.23
C SER A 246 -24.09 -10.55 21.97
N GLY A 247 -22.98 -11.14 21.53
CA GLY A 247 -22.18 -10.80 20.39
C GLY A 247 -22.87 -10.86 19.02
N GLY A 248 -22.48 -9.92 18.20
CA GLY A 248 -22.76 -9.91 16.76
C GLY A 248 -21.75 -10.73 15.99
N HIS A 249 -22.22 -11.73 15.27
CA HIS A 249 -21.44 -12.44 14.24
C HIS A 249 -21.40 -11.58 12.98
N SER A 250 -20.20 -11.17 12.54
CA SER A 250 -20.00 -10.68 11.17
C SER A 250 -19.59 -11.87 10.29
N GLY A 251 -20.51 -12.27 9.43
CA GLY A 251 -20.25 -13.24 8.38
C GLY A 251 -19.34 -12.64 7.31
N GLY A 252 -18.18 -13.28 7.10
CA GLY A 252 -17.28 -12.98 5.99
C GLY A 252 -17.85 -13.55 4.69
N GLY A 253 -18.26 -12.69 3.77
CA GLY A 253 -18.51 -13.04 2.38
C GLY A 253 -17.16 -13.14 1.67
N GLY A 254 -16.79 -14.34 1.21
CA GLY A 254 -15.66 -14.53 0.31
C GLY A 254 -16.01 -14.02 -1.08
N GLY A 255 -15.60 -12.82 -1.42
CA GLY A 255 -15.58 -12.33 -2.78
C GLY A 255 -14.22 -12.64 -3.39
N GLY A 256 -14.20 -13.32 -4.52
CA GLY A 256 -13.02 -13.35 -5.37
C GLY A 256 -12.67 -11.93 -5.78
N GLY A 257 -11.50 -11.49 -5.49
CA GLY A 257 -11.00 -10.16 -5.80
C GLY A 257 -9.49 -10.19 -5.78
N HIS A 258 -8.86 -9.24 -6.44
CA HIS A 258 -7.41 -9.03 -6.40
C HIS A 258 -7.02 -8.23 -5.15
N SER A 259 -5.72 -8.27 -4.80
CA SER A 259 -5.12 -7.31 -3.89
C SER A 259 -4.30 -6.33 -4.69
N GLY A 260 -4.41 -5.06 -4.38
CA GLY A 260 -3.68 -4.02 -5.07
C GLY A 260 -3.45 -2.79 -4.20
N GLY A 261 -2.49 -1.99 -4.59
CA GLY A 261 -2.19 -0.70 -4.03
C GLY A 261 -1.50 0.17 -5.06
N GLY A 262 -1.67 1.45 -4.97
CA GLY A 262 -1.13 2.41 -5.90
C GLY A 262 -0.70 3.69 -5.23
N HIS A 263 0.11 4.48 -5.94
CA HIS A 263 0.57 5.77 -5.48
C HIS A 263 0.69 6.74 -6.66
N SER A 264 0.25 8.00 -6.44
CA SER A 264 0.42 9.07 -7.42
C SER A 264 1.88 9.49 -7.54
N ILE A 265 2.29 9.78 -8.74
CA ILE A 265 3.67 10.12 -9.13
C ILE A 265 3.76 11.53 -9.75
#